data_07ea3a510da1893fb56e13cdea6c7135
#
_entry.id   07ea3a510da1893fb56e13cdea6c7135
#
_cell.length_a   1.000
_cell.length_b   1.000
_cell.length_c   1.000
_cell.angle_alpha   90.00
_cell.angle_beta   90.00
_cell.angle_gamma   90.00
#
_symmetry.space_group_name_H-M   'P 1'
#
loop_
_entity.id
_entity.type
_entity.pdbx_description
1 polymer ?
#
loop_
_entity_poly.entity_id
_entity_poly.type
_entity_poly.pdbx_seq_one_letter_code
_entity_poly.pdbx_strand_id
1 'polypeptide(L)'
;MTLKECLISYVQAKKAYLKESTYVRYSNLIQNHLNEDKAKIPISDLTNKIIQEYCDSLLQNKVSTTVIHEMVLLIKLSLKRDAKINSYQPLFIDLDLPATSKKKKVTILSRTDQKSIMNYILSNDNQKYCGIILSLMTGLRIGELCALKWSDIDLKKRIIVVNKTLQRICEKGKKSKITITTPKTSNSLREIPISNTLYDFLIKLKPAKRDIYFLTSASIPTEPRNYRKIYLTLLKKIKINRTSFHALRHTFATRLIENKVDIKTVSELLGHASVNITISIYVHSEFNTKRKAVKTLDNLILK
;
A
#
# COMPACT_ATOMS: atom_id res chain seq x y z
N MET A 1 -28.74 7.61 -22.12
CA MET A 1 -27.63 6.82 -21.56
C MET A 1 -27.93 6.47 -20.13
N THR A 2 -27.81 5.22 -19.77
CA THR A 2 -28.04 4.73 -18.40
C THR A 2 -26.81 4.99 -17.51
N LEU A 3 -26.98 4.93 -16.18
CA LEU A 3 -25.87 5.06 -15.24
C LEU A 3 -24.77 4.02 -15.51
N LYS A 4 -25.13 2.76 -15.77
CA LYS A 4 -24.17 1.71 -16.10
C LYS A 4 -23.35 2.02 -17.36
N GLU A 5 -24.01 2.46 -18.42
CA GLU A 5 -23.35 2.85 -19.67
C GLU A 5 -22.40 4.03 -19.46
N CYS A 6 -22.80 5.03 -18.69
CA CYS A 6 -21.98 6.18 -18.32
C CYS A 6 -20.70 5.76 -17.59
N LEU A 7 -20.83 4.90 -16.56
CA LEU A 7 -19.71 4.37 -15.79
C LEU A 7 -18.74 3.56 -16.66
N ILE A 8 -19.28 2.66 -17.50
CA ILE A 8 -18.47 1.84 -18.42
C ILE A 8 -17.75 2.72 -19.44
N SER A 9 -18.47 3.68 -20.06
CA SER A 9 -17.87 4.64 -20.99
C SER A 9 -16.71 5.41 -20.39
N TYR A 10 -16.88 5.89 -19.14
CA TYR A 10 -15.80 6.57 -18.40
C TYR A 10 -14.57 5.67 -18.22
N VAL A 11 -14.78 4.45 -17.70
CA VAL A 11 -13.69 3.51 -17.40
C VAL A 11 -12.95 3.11 -18.67
N GLN A 12 -13.67 2.84 -19.77
CA GLN A 12 -13.08 2.50 -21.06
C GLN A 12 -12.27 3.66 -21.66
N ALA A 13 -12.82 4.86 -21.64
CA ALA A 13 -12.13 6.05 -22.15
C ALA A 13 -10.85 6.37 -21.36
N LYS A 14 -10.82 6.02 -20.06
CA LYS A 14 -9.63 6.21 -19.23
C LYS A 14 -8.65 5.06 -19.28
N LYS A 15 -8.93 3.97 -19.98
CA LYS A 15 -8.10 2.75 -20.01
C LYS A 15 -6.65 3.02 -20.38
N ALA A 16 -6.40 3.88 -21.38
CA ALA A 16 -5.04 4.23 -21.82
C ALA A 16 -4.24 5.05 -20.77
N TYR A 17 -4.95 5.77 -19.88
CA TYR A 17 -4.35 6.68 -18.91
C TYR A 17 -4.28 6.07 -17.49
N LEU A 18 -5.06 5.02 -17.23
CA LEU A 18 -5.09 4.36 -15.93
C LEU A 18 -4.09 3.21 -15.91
N LYS A 19 -3.46 2.99 -14.73
CA LYS A 19 -2.79 1.72 -14.50
C LYS A 19 -3.80 0.59 -14.56
N GLU A 20 -3.39 -0.55 -15.11
CA GLU A 20 -4.25 -1.73 -15.27
C GLU A 20 -4.96 -2.13 -13.96
N SER A 21 -4.26 -2.06 -12.83
CA SER A 21 -4.87 -2.35 -11.52
C SER A 21 -6.00 -1.38 -11.12
N THR A 22 -5.92 -0.12 -11.55
CA THR A 22 -6.99 0.87 -11.30
C THR A 22 -8.15 0.65 -12.24
N TYR A 23 -7.87 0.38 -13.52
CA TYR A 23 -8.88 0.01 -14.50
C TYR A 23 -9.70 -1.20 -14.04
N VAL A 24 -9.01 -2.28 -13.68
CA VAL A 24 -9.67 -3.51 -13.19
C VAL A 24 -10.44 -3.25 -11.88
N ARG A 25 -9.93 -2.41 -11.00
CA ARG A 25 -10.64 -2.03 -9.76
C ARG A 25 -11.96 -1.33 -10.06
N TYR A 26 -11.98 -0.36 -10.97
CA TYR A 26 -13.22 0.32 -11.37
C TYR A 26 -14.18 -0.63 -12.08
N SER A 27 -13.68 -1.49 -12.96
CA SER A 27 -14.51 -2.52 -13.60
C SER A 27 -15.15 -3.45 -12.58
N ASN A 28 -14.38 -3.92 -11.59
CA ASN A 28 -14.90 -4.77 -10.53
C ASN A 28 -15.88 -4.04 -9.59
N LEU A 29 -15.70 -2.73 -9.34
CA LEU A 29 -16.67 -1.94 -8.59
C LEU A 29 -18.03 -1.94 -9.27
N ILE A 30 -18.07 -1.67 -10.58
CA ILE A 30 -19.30 -1.68 -11.36
C ILE A 30 -19.93 -3.08 -11.34
N GLN A 31 -19.15 -4.13 -11.62
CA GLN A 31 -19.66 -5.49 -11.75
C GLN A 31 -20.12 -6.13 -10.43
N ASN A 32 -19.56 -5.72 -9.29
CA ASN A 32 -19.85 -6.35 -8.00
C ASN A 32 -20.84 -5.57 -7.16
N HIS A 33 -20.97 -4.26 -7.37
CA HIS A 33 -21.71 -3.39 -6.46
C HIS A 33 -22.84 -2.60 -7.15
N LEU A 34 -22.81 -2.39 -8.45
CA LEU A 34 -23.93 -1.75 -9.16
C LEU A 34 -25.05 -2.76 -9.36
N ASN A 35 -26.17 -2.61 -8.63
CA ASN A 35 -27.36 -3.44 -8.78
C ASN A 35 -28.09 -3.11 -10.09
N GLU A 36 -28.92 -4.04 -10.58
CA GLU A 36 -29.60 -3.90 -11.89
C GLU A 36 -30.56 -2.73 -11.95
N ASP A 37 -31.28 -2.45 -10.85
CA ASP A 37 -32.27 -1.36 -10.80
C ASP A 37 -31.58 0.00 -10.96
N LYS A 38 -30.52 0.25 -10.24
CA LYS A 38 -29.75 1.51 -10.34
C LYS A 38 -28.96 1.58 -11.66
N ALA A 39 -28.54 0.42 -12.18
CA ALA A 39 -27.80 0.34 -13.45
C ALA A 39 -28.60 0.86 -14.65
N LYS A 40 -29.91 0.69 -14.63
CA LYS A 40 -30.84 1.04 -15.73
C LYS A 40 -31.35 2.49 -15.67
N ILE A 41 -31.12 3.20 -14.58
CA ILE A 41 -31.60 4.60 -14.43
C ILE A 41 -30.93 5.49 -15.48
N PRO A 42 -31.68 6.27 -16.27
CA PRO A 42 -31.13 7.30 -17.13
C PRO A 42 -30.35 8.34 -16.30
N ILE A 43 -29.21 8.80 -16.81
CA ILE A 43 -28.42 9.81 -16.07
C ILE A 43 -29.13 11.15 -15.91
N SER A 44 -30.11 11.46 -16.81
CA SER A 44 -31.00 12.62 -16.70
C SER A 44 -31.89 12.58 -15.47
N ASP A 45 -32.27 11.39 -15.01
CA ASP A 45 -33.22 11.15 -13.94
C ASP A 45 -32.52 10.95 -12.58
N LEU A 46 -31.17 10.98 -12.57
CA LEU A 46 -30.40 10.83 -11.35
C LEU A 46 -30.57 12.06 -10.44
N THR A 47 -30.89 11.79 -9.18
CA THR A 47 -30.96 12.78 -8.12
C THR A 47 -30.07 12.39 -6.94
N ASN A 48 -29.73 13.35 -6.06
CA ASN A 48 -29.01 13.03 -4.82
C ASN A 48 -29.78 12.01 -3.98
N LYS A 49 -31.11 12.05 -3.94
CA LYS A 49 -31.96 11.08 -3.24
C LYS A 49 -31.72 9.65 -3.77
N ILE A 50 -31.75 9.46 -5.06
CA ILE A 50 -31.54 8.13 -5.67
C ILE A 50 -30.13 7.58 -5.37
N ILE A 51 -29.12 8.45 -5.42
CA ILE A 51 -27.74 8.04 -5.12
C ILE A 51 -27.57 7.76 -3.62
N GLN A 52 -28.23 8.53 -2.74
CA GLN A 52 -28.21 8.29 -1.30
C GLN A 52 -28.87 6.94 -0.97
N GLU A 53 -30.08 6.66 -1.48
CA GLU A 53 -30.75 5.37 -1.30
C GLU A 53 -29.88 4.19 -1.78
N TYR A 54 -29.14 4.38 -2.86
CA TYR A 54 -28.20 3.37 -3.34
C TYR A 54 -27.04 3.17 -2.34
N CYS A 55 -26.44 4.23 -1.83
CA CYS A 55 -25.39 4.14 -0.82
C CYS A 55 -25.88 3.45 0.46
N ASP A 56 -27.10 3.77 0.90
CA ASP A 56 -27.72 3.17 2.09
C ASP A 56 -27.98 1.68 1.88
N SER A 57 -28.42 1.27 0.68
CA SER A 57 -28.59 -0.13 0.33
C SER A 57 -27.26 -0.91 0.35
N LEU A 58 -26.16 -0.30 -0.12
CA LEU A 58 -24.83 -0.90 -0.02
C LEU A 58 -24.38 -1.05 1.42
N LEU A 59 -24.68 -0.07 2.28
CA LEU A 59 -24.36 -0.10 3.70
C LEU A 59 -25.13 -1.22 4.43
N GLN A 60 -26.44 -1.35 4.15
CA GLN A 60 -27.29 -2.45 4.66
C GLN A 60 -26.75 -3.82 4.24
N ASN A 61 -26.23 -3.95 3.02
CA ASN A 61 -25.57 -5.15 2.51
C ASN A 61 -24.13 -5.32 3.03
N LYS A 62 -23.73 -4.59 4.09
CA LYS A 62 -22.43 -4.66 4.76
C LYS A 62 -21.24 -4.41 3.83
N VAL A 63 -21.43 -3.67 2.76
CA VAL A 63 -20.34 -3.19 1.91
C VAL A 63 -19.53 -2.17 2.70
N SER A 64 -18.20 -2.25 2.60
CA SER A 64 -17.33 -1.35 3.37
C SER A 64 -17.50 0.11 2.96
N THR A 65 -17.43 1.03 3.93
CA THR A 65 -17.57 2.48 3.68
C THR A 65 -16.57 2.98 2.64
N THR A 66 -15.35 2.42 2.61
CA THR A 66 -14.35 2.75 1.58
C THR A 66 -14.83 2.42 0.17
N VAL A 67 -15.48 1.28 -0.04
CA VAL A 67 -16.03 0.88 -1.35
C VAL A 67 -17.18 1.80 -1.75
N ILE A 68 -18.03 2.19 -0.80
CA ILE A 68 -19.14 3.14 -1.04
C ILE A 68 -18.57 4.49 -1.51
N HIS A 69 -17.60 5.05 -0.79
CA HIS A 69 -16.94 6.29 -1.20
C HIS A 69 -16.29 6.20 -2.58
N GLU A 70 -15.67 5.05 -2.91
CA GLU A 70 -15.08 4.84 -4.24
C GLU A 70 -16.12 4.75 -5.34
N MET A 71 -17.28 4.14 -5.07
CA MET A 71 -18.37 4.08 -6.02
C MET A 71 -18.95 5.47 -6.29
N VAL A 72 -19.20 6.25 -5.24
CA VAL A 72 -19.65 7.64 -5.37
C VAL A 72 -18.63 8.49 -6.14
N LEU A 73 -17.34 8.33 -5.85
CA LEU A 73 -16.30 9.02 -6.62
C LEU A 73 -16.35 8.64 -8.11
N LEU A 74 -16.53 7.35 -8.41
CA LEU A 74 -16.62 6.87 -9.78
C LEU A 74 -17.85 7.45 -10.50
N ILE A 75 -19.00 7.53 -9.82
CA ILE A 75 -20.21 8.17 -10.34
C ILE A 75 -19.94 9.66 -10.63
N LYS A 76 -19.40 10.41 -9.66
CA LYS A 76 -19.04 11.83 -9.82
C LYS A 76 -18.15 12.07 -11.05
N LEU A 77 -17.08 11.28 -11.18
CA LEU A 77 -16.13 11.42 -12.26
C LEU A 77 -16.75 11.08 -13.63
N SER A 78 -17.62 10.08 -13.68
CA SER A 78 -18.29 9.65 -14.91
C SER A 78 -19.28 10.69 -15.38
N LEU A 79 -20.15 11.20 -14.51
CA LEU A 79 -21.11 12.26 -14.81
C LEU A 79 -20.41 13.56 -15.22
N LYS A 80 -19.36 13.95 -14.51
CA LYS A 80 -18.55 15.13 -14.87
C LYS A 80 -17.96 15.03 -16.28
N ARG A 81 -17.48 13.85 -16.66
CA ARG A 81 -16.93 13.64 -18.00
C ARG A 81 -18.02 13.70 -19.05
N ASP A 82 -19.14 13.04 -18.82
CA ASP A 82 -20.26 13.02 -19.74
C ASP A 82 -20.82 14.43 -19.96
N ALA A 83 -21.05 15.18 -18.91
CA ALA A 83 -21.48 16.56 -18.96
C ALA A 83 -20.52 17.47 -19.76
N LYS A 84 -19.20 17.22 -19.61
CA LYS A 84 -18.19 17.96 -20.40
C LYS A 84 -18.28 17.64 -21.90
N ILE A 85 -18.56 16.38 -22.27
CA ILE A 85 -18.64 15.95 -23.67
C ILE A 85 -19.91 16.49 -24.31
N ASN A 86 -21.04 16.45 -23.61
CA ASN A 86 -22.37 16.80 -24.10
C ASN A 86 -22.79 18.25 -23.73
N SER A 87 -21.87 19.05 -23.19
CA SER A 87 -22.03 20.49 -22.89
C SER A 87 -23.25 20.81 -22.01
N TYR A 88 -23.46 20.02 -20.94
CA TYR A 88 -24.46 20.33 -19.90
C TYR A 88 -23.84 20.41 -18.52
N GLN A 89 -24.62 20.93 -17.54
CA GLN A 89 -24.18 21.01 -16.14
C GLN A 89 -24.35 19.65 -15.45
N PRO A 90 -23.27 19.07 -14.88
CA PRO A 90 -23.36 17.79 -14.16
C PRO A 90 -24.15 17.95 -12.86
N LEU A 91 -24.85 16.89 -12.44
CA LEU A 91 -25.45 16.82 -11.12
C LEU A 91 -24.43 17.12 -10.04
N PHE A 92 -24.70 18.14 -9.22
CA PHE A 92 -23.93 18.38 -8.01
C PHE A 92 -24.29 17.32 -6.97
N ILE A 93 -23.35 16.40 -6.71
CA ILE A 93 -23.56 15.30 -5.80
C ILE A 93 -23.15 15.74 -4.37
N ASP A 94 -24.16 15.87 -3.50
CA ASP A 94 -24.02 16.12 -2.06
C ASP A 94 -24.77 15.01 -1.31
N LEU A 95 -24.07 14.25 -0.49
CA LEU A 95 -24.58 13.01 0.14
C LEU A 95 -24.08 12.90 1.58
N ASP A 96 -24.94 12.38 2.44
CA ASP A 96 -24.60 11.98 3.79
C ASP A 96 -23.93 10.58 3.77
N LEU A 97 -22.64 10.58 3.57
CA LEU A 97 -21.88 9.33 3.55
C LEU A 97 -21.36 8.97 4.95
N PRO A 98 -21.41 7.68 5.32
CA PRO A 98 -20.85 7.25 6.59
C PRO A 98 -19.36 7.57 6.64
N ALA A 99 -18.89 8.05 7.78
CA ALA A 99 -17.48 8.33 7.99
C ALA A 99 -16.64 7.11 7.61
N THR A 100 -15.58 7.33 6.84
CA THR A 100 -14.62 6.25 6.59
C THR A 100 -14.13 5.74 7.94
N SER A 101 -14.14 4.43 8.13
CA SER A 101 -13.77 3.78 9.40
C SER A 101 -12.53 4.44 9.98
N LYS A 102 -12.55 4.77 11.29
CA LYS A 102 -11.42 5.35 12.03
C LYS A 102 -10.14 4.64 11.60
N LYS A 103 -9.12 5.41 11.23
CA LYS A 103 -7.82 4.87 10.82
C LYS A 103 -7.42 3.79 11.82
N LYS A 104 -7.35 2.53 11.37
CA LYS A 104 -6.92 1.43 12.24
C LYS A 104 -5.57 1.78 12.83
N LYS A 105 -5.43 1.63 14.14
CA LYS A 105 -4.15 1.85 14.82
C LYS A 105 -3.08 1.04 14.09
N VAL A 106 -2.00 1.73 13.72
CA VAL A 106 -0.90 1.09 12.98
C VAL A 106 -0.28 0.01 13.86
N THR A 107 -0.22 -1.21 13.36
CA THR A 107 0.40 -2.32 14.06
C THR A 107 1.91 -2.29 13.79
N ILE A 108 2.69 -2.22 14.86
CA ILE A 108 4.16 -2.34 14.84
C ILE A 108 4.56 -3.57 15.66
N LEU A 109 5.69 -4.15 15.35
CA LEU A 109 6.29 -5.21 16.19
C LEU A 109 6.92 -4.60 17.44
N SER A 110 6.78 -5.28 18.56
CA SER A 110 7.56 -4.93 19.76
C SER A 110 9.07 -5.10 19.50
N ARG A 111 9.91 -4.49 20.33
CA ARG A 111 11.38 -4.67 20.21
C ARG A 111 11.78 -6.12 20.46
N THR A 112 11.08 -6.80 21.38
CA THR A 112 11.27 -8.22 21.67
C THR A 112 10.89 -9.10 20.49
N ASP A 113 9.72 -8.87 19.87
CA ASP A 113 9.28 -9.62 18.68
C ASP A 113 10.25 -9.43 17.51
N GLN A 114 10.70 -8.19 17.29
CA GLN A 114 11.69 -7.88 16.26
C GLN A 114 12.99 -8.66 16.46
N LYS A 115 13.52 -8.68 17.71
CA LYS A 115 14.72 -9.47 18.05
C LYS A 115 14.47 -10.96 17.83
N SER A 116 13.34 -11.48 18.29
CA SER A 116 12.98 -12.91 18.13
C SER A 116 12.92 -13.33 16.66
N ILE A 117 12.31 -12.50 15.79
CA ILE A 117 12.29 -12.74 14.34
C ILE A 117 13.70 -12.76 13.77
N MET A 118 14.52 -11.75 14.09
CA MET A 118 15.90 -11.64 13.60
C MET A 118 16.73 -12.83 14.03
N ASN A 119 16.75 -13.15 15.33
CA ASN A 119 17.52 -14.25 15.88
C ASN A 119 17.10 -15.59 15.25
N TYR A 120 15.78 -15.84 15.16
CA TYR A 120 15.28 -17.08 14.57
C TYR A 120 15.76 -17.26 13.12
N ILE A 121 15.70 -16.20 12.30
CA ILE A 121 16.10 -16.29 10.89
C ILE A 121 17.61 -16.46 10.76
N LEU A 122 18.39 -15.71 11.53
CA LEU A 122 19.86 -15.78 11.50
C LEU A 122 20.40 -17.12 11.99
N SER A 123 19.74 -17.77 12.95
CA SER A 123 20.18 -19.05 13.52
C SER A 123 19.77 -20.27 12.66
N ASN A 124 18.78 -20.12 11.77
CA ASN A 124 18.24 -21.26 11.02
C ASN A 124 18.65 -21.32 9.54
N ASP A 125 19.45 -20.37 9.08
CA ASP A 125 19.96 -20.23 7.69
C ASP A 125 18.93 -20.58 6.59
N ASN A 126 17.67 -20.23 6.84
CA ASN A 126 16.56 -20.58 5.97
C ASN A 126 16.24 -19.45 5.00
N GLN A 127 16.73 -19.57 3.78
CA GLN A 127 16.60 -18.57 2.72
C GLN A 127 15.16 -18.07 2.49
N LYS A 128 14.14 -18.91 2.72
CA LYS A 128 12.72 -18.49 2.54
C LYS A 128 12.31 -17.30 3.41
N TYR A 129 13.02 -17.04 4.52
CA TYR A 129 12.72 -15.93 5.44
C TYR A 129 13.57 -14.68 5.19
N CYS A 130 14.54 -14.73 4.26
CA CYS A 130 15.48 -13.62 3.99
C CYS A 130 14.77 -12.28 3.71
N GLY A 131 13.66 -12.30 2.99
CA GLY A 131 12.90 -11.09 2.68
C GLY A 131 12.20 -10.46 3.89
N ILE A 132 12.00 -11.19 4.99
CA ILE A 132 11.45 -10.64 6.23
C ILE A 132 12.50 -9.74 6.89
N ILE A 133 13.77 -10.21 6.98
CA ILE A 133 14.90 -9.38 7.44
C ILE A 133 15.04 -8.17 6.53
N LEU A 134 15.06 -8.39 5.22
CA LEU A 134 15.20 -7.28 4.26
C LEU A 134 14.10 -6.23 4.46
N SER A 135 12.85 -6.65 4.61
CA SER A 135 11.73 -5.71 4.85
C SER A 135 11.82 -4.99 6.18
N LEU A 136 12.30 -5.65 7.25
CA LEU A 136 12.52 -5.02 8.57
C LEU A 136 13.62 -3.96 8.52
N MET A 137 14.64 -4.14 7.68
CA MET A 137 15.81 -3.27 7.62
C MET A 137 15.74 -2.21 6.51
N THR A 138 14.76 -2.29 5.61
CA THR A 138 14.63 -1.39 4.46
C THR A 138 13.26 -0.76 4.29
N GLY A 139 12.24 -1.29 4.98
CA GLY A 139 10.86 -0.85 4.83
C GLY A 139 10.23 -1.15 3.47
N LEU A 140 10.77 -2.08 2.68
CA LEU A 140 10.22 -2.50 1.39
C LEU A 140 8.76 -2.94 1.50
N ARG A 141 7.93 -2.54 0.54
CA ARG A 141 6.57 -3.08 0.39
C ARG A 141 6.65 -4.53 -0.11
N ILE A 142 5.70 -5.37 0.28
CA ILE A 142 5.70 -6.79 -0.13
C ILE A 142 5.76 -6.97 -1.66
N GLY A 143 5.09 -6.10 -2.43
CA GLY A 143 5.14 -6.15 -3.89
C GLY A 143 6.51 -5.74 -4.46
N GLU A 144 7.18 -4.76 -3.85
CA GLU A 144 8.55 -4.34 -4.18
C GLU A 144 9.54 -5.48 -3.88
N LEU A 145 9.43 -6.08 -2.70
CA LEU A 145 10.22 -7.21 -2.28
C LEU A 145 10.06 -8.43 -3.23
N CYS A 146 8.83 -8.77 -3.62
CA CYS A 146 8.58 -9.89 -4.53
C CYS A 146 9.09 -9.63 -5.95
N ALA A 147 9.24 -8.37 -6.34
CA ALA A 147 9.78 -7.97 -7.64
C ALA A 147 11.31 -7.79 -7.64
N LEU A 148 11.94 -7.77 -6.45
CA LEU A 148 13.36 -7.48 -6.30
C LEU A 148 14.21 -8.60 -6.90
N LYS A 149 15.17 -8.24 -7.73
CA LYS A 149 16.21 -9.13 -8.25
C LYS A 149 17.55 -8.86 -7.56
N TRP A 150 18.44 -9.82 -7.61
CA TRP A 150 19.81 -9.62 -7.14
C TRP A 150 20.59 -8.57 -7.96
N SER A 151 20.19 -8.33 -9.21
CA SER A 151 20.73 -7.23 -10.04
C SER A 151 20.34 -5.83 -9.52
N ASP A 152 19.29 -5.72 -8.71
CA ASP A 152 18.87 -4.46 -8.09
C ASP A 152 19.64 -4.15 -6.79
N ILE A 153 20.50 -5.08 -6.33
CA ILE A 153 21.31 -4.95 -5.10
C ILE A 153 22.77 -4.72 -5.48
N ASP A 154 23.24 -3.50 -5.33
CA ASP A 154 24.65 -3.15 -5.55
C ASP A 154 25.40 -3.19 -4.21
N LEU A 155 26.08 -4.32 -3.96
CA LEU A 155 26.88 -4.51 -2.77
C LEU A 155 28.15 -3.64 -2.73
N LYS A 156 28.67 -3.22 -3.90
CA LYS A 156 29.84 -2.34 -3.95
C LYS A 156 29.48 -0.92 -3.53
N LYS A 157 28.39 -0.38 -4.08
CA LYS A 157 27.86 0.94 -3.70
C LYS A 157 27.05 0.91 -2.40
N ARG A 158 26.73 -0.29 -1.88
CA ARG A 158 25.88 -0.50 -0.70
C ARG A 158 24.50 0.13 -0.85
N ILE A 159 23.83 -0.10 -1.97
CA ILE A 159 22.48 0.38 -2.25
C ILE A 159 21.57 -0.71 -2.79
N ILE A 160 20.27 -0.57 -2.53
CA ILE A 160 19.19 -1.34 -3.15
C ILE A 160 18.36 -0.38 -3.99
N VAL A 161 18.22 -0.66 -5.28
CA VAL A 161 17.41 0.13 -6.21
C VAL A 161 16.00 -0.42 -6.25
N VAL A 162 15.02 0.39 -5.85
CA VAL A 162 13.60 0.02 -5.88
C VAL A 162 12.94 0.71 -7.06
N ASN A 163 12.69 -0.03 -8.13
CA ASN A 163 12.18 0.50 -9.40
C ASN A 163 10.98 -0.29 -9.96
N LYS A 164 10.50 -1.31 -9.25
CA LYS A 164 9.41 -2.17 -9.71
C LYS A 164 8.62 -2.75 -8.55
N THR A 165 7.40 -3.15 -8.85
CA THR A 165 6.52 -3.84 -7.90
C THR A 165 5.74 -4.94 -8.59
N LEU A 166 5.56 -6.06 -7.90
CA LEU A 166 4.78 -7.20 -8.36
C LEU A 166 3.40 -7.16 -7.69
N GLN A 167 2.38 -7.28 -8.49
CA GLN A 167 1.00 -7.35 -8.03
C GLN A 167 0.20 -8.41 -8.79
N ARG A 168 -0.82 -8.96 -8.14
CA ARG A 168 -1.81 -9.82 -8.78
C ARG A 168 -3.00 -8.95 -9.18
N ILE A 169 -3.41 -9.06 -10.44
CA ILE A 169 -4.59 -8.41 -10.99
C ILE A 169 -5.67 -9.47 -11.17
N CYS A 170 -6.83 -9.26 -10.53
CA CYS A 170 -7.98 -10.15 -10.57
C CYS A 170 -9.16 -9.39 -11.16
N GLU A 171 -9.46 -9.62 -12.42
CA GLU A 171 -10.67 -9.11 -13.08
C GLU A 171 -11.75 -10.19 -12.99
N LYS A 172 -12.98 -9.79 -12.63
CA LYS A 172 -14.11 -10.73 -12.52
C LYS A 172 -14.34 -11.43 -13.86
N GLY A 173 -14.49 -12.75 -13.83
CA GLY A 173 -14.69 -13.56 -15.05
C GLY A 173 -13.42 -13.87 -15.84
N LYS A 174 -12.24 -13.39 -15.42
CA LYS A 174 -10.97 -13.68 -16.07
C LYS A 174 -9.98 -14.38 -15.14
N LYS A 175 -9.06 -15.15 -15.71
CA LYS A 175 -7.93 -15.71 -14.96
C LYS A 175 -7.09 -14.56 -14.38
N SER A 176 -6.80 -14.64 -13.09
CA SER A 176 -5.91 -13.66 -12.45
C SER A 176 -4.51 -13.74 -13.03
N LYS A 177 -3.86 -12.61 -13.25
CA LYS A 177 -2.49 -12.54 -13.73
C LYS A 177 -1.57 -11.84 -12.74
N ILE A 178 -0.30 -12.22 -12.78
CA ILE A 178 0.77 -11.54 -12.08
C ILE A 178 1.38 -10.53 -13.03
N THR A 179 1.53 -9.30 -12.58
CA THR A 179 2.10 -8.22 -13.39
C THR A 179 3.18 -7.52 -12.57
N ILE A 180 4.33 -7.31 -13.21
CA ILE A 180 5.40 -6.46 -12.67
C ILE A 180 5.23 -5.11 -13.35
N THR A 181 5.10 -4.07 -12.55
CA THR A 181 4.91 -2.70 -13.03
C THR A 181 5.93 -1.76 -12.39
N THR A 182 6.24 -0.68 -13.10
CA THR A 182 6.95 0.44 -12.51
C THR A 182 6.11 1.09 -11.40
N PRO A 183 6.72 1.71 -10.40
CA PRO A 183 6.01 2.43 -9.36
C PRO A 183 5.09 3.54 -9.91
N LYS A 184 4.08 3.93 -9.11
CA LYS A 184 3.07 4.93 -9.53
C LYS A 184 3.59 6.37 -9.57
N THR A 185 4.61 6.67 -8.80
CA THR A 185 5.16 8.03 -8.63
C THR A 185 6.69 8.01 -8.72
N SER A 186 7.29 9.11 -9.12
CA SER A 186 8.74 9.30 -9.10
C SER A 186 9.35 9.03 -7.72
N ASN A 187 8.68 9.43 -6.66
CA ASN A 187 9.11 9.20 -5.28
C ASN A 187 9.15 7.71 -4.87
N SER A 188 8.50 6.84 -5.64
CA SER A 188 8.56 5.39 -5.41
C SER A 188 9.80 4.75 -6.05
N LEU A 189 10.45 5.45 -7.01
CA LEU A 189 11.79 5.12 -7.48
C LEU A 189 12.76 5.66 -6.45
N ARG A 190 13.51 4.78 -5.80
CA ARG A 190 14.42 5.19 -4.74
C ARG A 190 15.57 4.23 -4.57
N GLU A 191 16.63 4.74 -4.01
CA GLU A 191 17.77 3.97 -3.54
C GLU A 191 17.70 3.86 -2.01
N ILE A 192 17.91 2.67 -1.49
CA ILE A 192 17.94 2.41 -0.05
C ILE A 192 19.36 2.01 0.34
N PRO A 193 20.04 2.77 1.21
CA PRO A 193 21.36 2.40 1.71
C PRO A 193 21.35 1.08 2.48
N ILE A 194 22.39 0.28 2.32
CA ILE A 194 22.58 -1.00 3.00
C ILE A 194 23.44 -0.77 4.25
N SER A 195 22.88 -1.04 5.44
CA SER A 195 23.62 -1.01 6.71
C SER A 195 24.64 -2.15 6.79
N ASN A 196 25.65 -2.04 7.69
CA ASN A 196 26.65 -3.09 7.85
C ASN A 196 26.04 -4.46 8.16
N THR A 197 25.10 -4.53 9.08
CA THR A 197 24.41 -5.80 9.43
C THR A 197 23.65 -6.39 8.23
N LEU A 198 23.00 -5.55 7.44
CA LEU A 198 22.30 -6.01 6.24
C LEU A 198 23.29 -6.43 5.14
N TYR A 199 24.41 -5.74 5.02
CA TYR A 199 25.47 -6.09 4.08
C TYR A 199 26.05 -7.48 4.37
N ASP A 200 26.43 -7.74 5.63
CA ASP A 200 26.96 -9.03 6.06
C ASP A 200 25.97 -10.17 5.83
N PHE A 201 24.68 -9.89 6.05
CA PHE A 201 23.61 -10.84 5.76
C PHE A 201 23.48 -11.10 4.25
N LEU A 202 23.50 -10.06 3.41
CA LEU A 202 23.35 -10.19 1.96
C LEU A 202 24.55 -10.87 1.30
N ILE A 203 25.76 -10.64 1.80
CA ILE A 203 26.96 -11.32 1.27
C ILE A 203 26.86 -12.83 1.43
N LYS A 204 26.39 -13.32 2.57
CA LYS A 204 26.21 -14.77 2.81
C LYS A 204 25.19 -15.41 1.85
N LEU A 205 24.20 -14.63 1.41
CA LEU A 205 23.13 -15.10 0.52
C LEU A 205 23.45 -14.90 -0.98
N LYS A 206 24.53 -14.19 -1.31
CA LYS A 206 24.81 -13.75 -2.67
C LYS A 206 24.99 -14.93 -3.63
N PRO A 207 24.14 -15.05 -4.68
CA PRO A 207 24.29 -16.11 -5.68
C PRO A 207 25.34 -15.74 -6.73
N ALA A 208 25.78 -16.74 -7.51
CA ALA A 208 26.65 -16.52 -8.67
C ALA A 208 25.93 -15.74 -9.79
N LYS A 209 24.65 -16.05 -10.04
CA LYS A 209 23.82 -15.38 -11.06
C LYS A 209 23.11 -14.17 -10.43
N ARG A 210 23.14 -13.02 -11.11
CA ARG A 210 22.52 -11.79 -10.61
C ARG A 210 21.11 -11.51 -11.17
N ASP A 211 20.77 -12.04 -12.34
CA ASP A 211 19.44 -11.82 -12.96
C ASP A 211 18.39 -12.84 -12.49
N ILE A 212 18.35 -13.07 -11.19
CA ILE A 212 17.37 -13.92 -10.52
C ILE A 212 16.69 -13.15 -9.40
N TYR A 213 15.46 -13.58 -9.04
CA TYR A 213 14.71 -12.95 -7.97
C TYR A 213 15.32 -13.23 -6.61
N PHE A 214 15.37 -12.19 -5.76
CA PHE A 214 15.98 -12.28 -4.43
C PHE A 214 15.32 -13.35 -3.53
N LEU A 215 13.98 -13.44 -3.55
CA LEU A 215 13.24 -14.35 -2.67
C LEU A 215 13.29 -15.82 -3.11
N THR A 216 13.41 -16.09 -4.38
CA THR A 216 13.33 -17.46 -4.93
C THR A 216 14.68 -18.01 -5.36
N SER A 217 15.67 -17.14 -5.52
CA SER A 217 16.95 -17.46 -6.19
C SER A 217 16.76 -18.15 -7.55
N ALA A 218 15.68 -17.79 -8.24
CA ALA A 218 15.27 -18.34 -9.52
C ALA A 218 14.79 -17.24 -10.47
N SER A 219 14.54 -17.60 -11.74
CA SER A 219 13.98 -16.70 -12.76
C SER A 219 12.50 -16.39 -12.58
N ILE A 220 11.80 -17.10 -11.69
CA ILE A 220 10.37 -16.92 -11.41
C ILE A 220 10.21 -16.26 -10.05
N PRO A 221 9.44 -15.14 -9.95
CA PRO A 221 9.19 -14.47 -8.69
C PRO A 221 8.17 -15.23 -7.84
N THR A 222 8.20 -15.02 -6.53
CA THR A 222 7.10 -15.43 -5.66
C THR A 222 6.02 -14.35 -5.59
N GLU A 223 4.76 -14.79 -5.45
CA GLU A 223 3.65 -13.85 -5.31
C GLU A 223 3.56 -13.25 -3.90
N PRO A 224 3.10 -11.98 -3.77
CA PRO A 224 2.87 -11.35 -2.46
C PRO A 224 1.97 -12.18 -1.53
N ARG A 225 0.95 -12.84 -2.09
CA ARG A 225 0.05 -13.72 -1.31
C ARG A 225 0.79 -14.91 -0.70
N ASN A 226 1.67 -15.54 -1.48
CA ASN A 226 2.43 -16.69 -1.02
C ASN A 226 3.49 -16.27 0.00
N TYR A 227 4.19 -15.17 -0.24
CA TYR A 227 5.18 -14.68 0.71
C TYR A 227 4.56 -14.21 2.03
N ARG A 228 3.35 -13.64 1.99
CA ARG A 228 2.57 -13.34 3.19
C ARG A 228 2.27 -14.60 4.02
N LYS A 229 1.96 -15.74 3.37
CA LYS A 229 1.75 -17.01 4.08
C LYS A 229 3.04 -17.47 4.78
N ILE A 230 4.21 -17.34 4.12
CA ILE A 230 5.51 -17.66 4.72
C ILE A 230 5.73 -16.83 5.99
N TYR A 231 5.48 -15.52 5.93
CA TYR A 231 5.58 -14.64 7.11
C TYR A 231 4.65 -15.07 8.25
N LEU A 232 3.39 -15.34 7.96
CA LEU A 232 2.42 -15.78 8.98
C LEU A 232 2.79 -17.12 9.59
N THR A 233 3.34 -18.04 8.80
CA THR A 233 3.85 -19.34 9.29
C THR A 233 5.05 -19.14 10.22
N LEU A 234 5.95 -18.22 9.90
CA LEU A 234 7.06 -17.87 10.80
C LEU A 234 6.53 -17.34 12.14
N LEU A 235 5.63 -16.33 12.11
CA LEU A 235 5.08 -15.77 13.35
C LEU A 235 4.43 -16.83 14.24
N LYS A 236 3.66 -17.75 13.64
CA LYS A 236 3.07 -18.89 14.38
C LYS A 236 4.15 -19.77 15.00
N LYS A 237 5.21 -20.09 14.25
CA LYS A 237 6.30 -20.96 14.70
C LYS A 237 7.05 -20.39 15.90
N ILE A 238 7.27 -19.07 15.92
CA ILE A 238 7.97 -18.38 17.03
C ILE A 238 7.01 -17.76 18.05
N LYS A 239 5.73 -18.14 18.03
CA LYS A 239 4.70 -17.75 19.00
C LYS A 239 4.49 -16.23 19.11
N ILE A 240 4.66 -15.49 18.01
CA ILE A 240 4.36 -14.06 17.92
C ILE A 240 2.93 -13.86 17.42
N ASN A 241 2.22 -12.89 18.00
CA ASN A 241 0.87 -12.55 17.59
C ASN A 241 0.80 -12.20 16.09
N ARG A 242 -0.28 -12.62 15.44
CA ARG A 242 -0.49 -12.40 14.01
C ARG A 242 -0.54 -10.91 13.67
N THR A 243 0.38 -10.48 12.82
CA THR A 243 0.41 -9.13 12.26
C THR A 243 0.37 -9.18 10.73
N SER A 244 0.05 -8.05 10.09
CA SER A 244 0.16 -7.94 8.65
C SER A 244 1.63 -7.85 8.22
N PHE A 245 1.97 -8.28 7.00
CA PHE A 245 3.33 -8.10 6.47
C PHE A 245 3.76 -6.62 6.45
N HIS A 246 2.79 -5.72 6.29
CA HIS A 246 3.04 -4.27 6.30
C HIS A 246 3.53 -3.76 7.67
N ALA A 247 3.29 -4.51 8.75
CA ALA A 247 3.81 -4.20 10.08
C ALA A 247 5.35 -4.15 10.10
N LEU A 248 6.05 -4.92 9.25
CA LEU A 248 7.52 -4.86 9.13
C LEU A 248 7.98 -3.47 8.69
N ARG A 249 7.33 -2.92 7.67
CA ARG A 249 7.60 -1.57 7.17
C ARG A 249 7.21 -0.49 8.19
N HIS A 250 6.10 -0.67 8.87
CA HIS A 250 5.70 0.24 9.95
C HIS A 250 6.71 0.21 11.10
N THR A 251 7.21 -0.97 11.45
CA THR A 251 8.25 -1.13 12.47
C THR A 251 9.53 -0.42 12.04
N PHE A 252 10.00 -0.61 10.80
CA PHE A 252 11.17 0.10 10.26
C PHE A 252 11.03 1.62 10.42
N ALA A 253 9.93 2.18 9.95
CA ALA A 253 9.69 3.63 10.01
C ALA A 253 9.62 4.14 11.46
N THR A 254 8.89 3.44 12.34
CA THR A 254 8.78 3.81 13.76
C THR A 254 10.14 3.79 14.45
N ARG A 255 10.98 2.77 14.17
CA ARG A 255 12.33 2.70 14.78
C ARG A 255 13.24 3.85 14.33
N LEU A 256 13.16 4.27 13.07
CA LEU A 256 13.90 5.44 12.59
C LEU A 256 13.45 6.72 13.31
N ILE A 257 12.14 6.94 13.42
CA ILE A 257 11.58 8.12 14.10
C ILE A 257 11.89 8.13 15.59
N GLU A 258 11.79 6.97 16.28
CA GLU A 258 12.21 6.82 17.68
C GLU A 258 13.68 7.18 17.90
N ASN A 259 14.53 6.92 16.89
CA ASN A 259 15.94 7.30 16.89
C ASN A 259 16.22 8.70 16.31
N LYS A 260 15.19 9.56 16.26
CA LYS A 260 15.27 10.98 15.84
C LYS A 260 15.73 11.19 14.40
N VAL A 261 15.60 10.21 13.52
CA VAL A 261 15.77 10.43 12.08
C VAL A 261 14.67 11.36 11.61
N ASP A 262 15.02 12.37 10.84
CA ASP A 262 14.05 13.35 10.34
C ASP A 262 12.96 12.70 9.47
N ILE A 263 11.76 13.25 9.53
CA ILE A 263 10.57 12.68 8.89
C ILE A 263 10.68 12.67 7.37
N LYS A 264 11.37 13.64 6.78
CA LYS A 264 11.57 13.74 5.33
C LYS A 264 12.43 12.56 4.87
N THR A 265 13.56 12.32 5.51
CA THR A 265 14.44 11.16 5.23
C THR A 265 13.69 9.84 5.38
N VAL A 266 12.89 9.65 6.45
CA VAL A 266 12.05 8.46 6.60
C VAL A 266 11.04 8.33 5.46
N SER A 267 10.40 9.42 5.05
CA SER A 267 9.45 9.45 3.94
C SER A 267 10.10 9.06 2.60
N GLU A 268 11.31 9.55 2.34
CA GLU A 268 12.10 9.23 1.15
C GLU A 268 12.51 7.75 1.12
N LEU A 269 13.06 7.23 2.21
CA LEU A 269 13.40 5.80 2.35
C LEU A 269 12.19 4.89 2.13
N LEU A 270 11.02 5.30 2.60
CA LEU A 270 9.78 4.58 2.38
C LEU A 270 9.22 4.77 0.96
N GLY A 271 9.58 5.82 0.24
CA GLY A 271 8.97 6.17 -1.05
C GLY A 271 7.49 6.51 -0.89
N HIS A 272 7.17 7.43 0.03
CA HIS A 272 5.84 8.01 0.16
C HIS A 272 5.68 9.16 -0.83
N ALA A 273 4.49 9.30 -1.42
CA ALA A 273 4.19 10.38 -2.36
C ALA A 273 4.19 11.77 -1.68
N SER A 274 3.98 11.81 -0.36
CA SER A 274 3.99 13.02 0.46
C SER A 274 4.48 12.69 1.87
N VAL A 275 5.25 13.60 2.45
CA VAL A 275 5.72 13.54 3.85
C VAL A 275 4.53 13.47 4.82
N ASN A 276 3.40 14.09 4.49
CA ASN A 276 2.18 14.04 5.29
C ASN A 276 1.68 12.62 5.55
N ILE A 277 1.94 11.67 4.64
CA ILE A 277 1.62 10.26 4.87
C ILE A 277 2.43 9.71 6.04
N THR A 278 3.73 10.02 6.10
CA THR A 278 4.62 9.62 7.19
C THR A 278 4.18 10.24 8.50
N ILE A 279 3.91 11.54 8.51
CA ILE A 279 3.42 12.28 9.68
C ILE A 279 2.12 11.65 10.21
N SER A 280 1.14 11.46 9.35
CA SER A 280 -0.19 10.97 9.74
C SER A 280 -0.20 9.53 10.28
N ILE A 281 0.81 8.74 9.95
CA ILE A 281 0.92 7.34 10.34
C ILE A 281 1.80 7.16 11.58
N TYR A 282 2.93 7.87 11.65
CA TYR A 282 3.99 7.58 12.61
C TYR A 282 4.21 8.66 13.66
N VAL A 283 3.77 9.89 13.40
CA VAL A 283 3.96 10.97 14.36
C VAL A 283 2.75 11.05 15.30
N HIS A 284 2.76 10.19 16.30
CA HIS A 284 1.91 10.36 17.48
C HIS A 284 2.80 10.95 18.58
N SER A 285 2.65 12.25 18.85
CA SER A 285 3.36 12.88 19.94
C SER A 285 2.87 12.31 21.28
N GLU A 286 3.62 11.37 21.85
CA GLU A 286 3.41 10.93 23.22
C GLU A 286 3.57 12.10 24.17
N PHE A 287 2.75 12.16 25.22
CA PHE A 287 2.80 13.23 26.22
C PHE A 287 4.21 13.43 26.81
N ASN A 288 4.95 12.33 26.97
CA ASN A 288 6.34 12.36 27.44
C ASN A 288 7.29 13.08 26.47
N THR A 289 7.06 12.95 25.16
CA THR A 289 7.80 13.69 24.12
C THR A 289 7.50 15.18 24.17
N LYS A 290 6.21 15.56 24.37
CA LYS A 290 5.81 16.95 24.58
C LYS A 290 6.47 17.53 25.84
N ARG A 291 6.46 16.78 26.94
CA ARG A 291 7.11 17.18 28.19
C ARG A 291 8.62 17.41 28.03
N LYS A 292 9.32 16.52 27.29
CA LYS A 292 10.73 16.68 26.98
C LYS A 292 11.00 17.90 26.10
N ALA A 293 10.18 18.12 25.09
CA ALA A 293 10.32 19.28 24.20
C ALA A 293 10.13 20.62 24.94
N VAL A 294 9.16 20.70 25.87
CA VAL A 294 8.97 21.89 26.70
C VAL A 294 10.12 22.10 27.66
N LYS A 295 10.67 21.04 28.26
CA LYS A 295 11.86 21.14 29.13
C LYS A 295 13.12 21.66 28.44
N THR A 296 13.24 21.54 27.10
CA THR A 296 14.36 22.16 26.38
C THR A 296 14.31 23.67 26.40
N LEU A 297 13.12 24.28 26.58
CA LEU A 297 12.98 25.74 26.75
C LEU A 297 13.61 26.21 28.06
N ASP A 298 13.50 25.44 29.15
CA ASP A 298 14.10 25.78 30.44
C ASP A 298 15.61 25.99 30.31
N ASN A 299 16.29 25.13 29.49
CA ASN A 299 17.72 25.24 29.25
C ASN A 299 18.13 26.39 28.30
N LEU A 300 17.18 26.95 27.53
CA LEU A 300 17.40 28.09 26.62
C LEU A 300 17.12 29.44 27.29
N ILE A 301 16.20 29.44 28.26
CA ILE A 301 15.75 30.67 28.92
C ILE A 301 16.57 30.95 30.20
N LEU A 302 17.08 29.89 30.86
CA LEU A 302 17.81 29.97 32.13
C LEU A 302 19.32 29.98 31.95
N LYS A 303 19.85 30.03 30.71
CA LYS A 303 21.23 30.33 30.39
C LYS A 303 21.35 31.76 29.89
#